data_20cbb92490f1c8db3247239842f4be20
#
_entry.id   20cbb92490f1c8db3247239842f4be20
#
_cell.length_a   1.000
_cell.length_b   1.000
_cell.length_c   1.000
_cell.angle_alpha   90.00
_cell.angle_beta   90.00
_cell.angle_gamma   90.00
#
_symmetry.space_group_name_H-M   'P 1'
#
loop_
_entity.id
_entity.type
_entity.pdbx_description
1 polymer ?
#
loop_
_entity_poly.entity_id
_entity_poly.type
_entity_poly.pdbx_seq_one_letter_code
_entity_poly.pdbx_strand_id
1 'polypeptide(L)'
;DVRAKMSNEQKEDYLVSNVLVSGILVASTFGSLLFAGVLVAIQVIIDVKERAKLRRLKFVSNNEWVTCMQLNDPRAFHLFLSHAWPMAQDRMRVLKERFGDALPSCRVFLDVDNLKQGSGTTEVDRSECILIFCTRAYFDKKNSMKELYRAVVNRRPILAMLEPDESQDGGLGRATI
;
A
#
# COMPACT_ATOMS: atom_id res chain seq x y z
N ASP A 1 26.31 60.14 -9.07
CA ASP A 1 26.27 59.14 -8.01
C ASP A 1 25.79 59.77 -6.70
N VAL A 2 24.56 59.49 -6.29
CA VAL A 2 23.89 60.07 -5.13
C VAL A 2 24.69 59.78 -3.84
N ARG A 3 25.34 58.62 -3.73
CA ARG A 3 26.16 58.25 -2.56
C ARG A 3 27.38 59.15 -2.35
N ALA A 4 27.93 59.77 -3.40
CA ALA A 4 29.11 60.64 -3.29
C ALA A 4 28.80 62.01 -2.64
N LYS A 5 27.51 62.44 -2.56
CA LYS A 5 27.07 63.69 -2.03
C LYS A 5 26.48 63.65 -0.61
N MET A 6 26.38 62.45 -0.03
CA MET A 6 25.78 62.28 1.31
C MET A 6 26.80 62.51 2.43
N SER A 7 26.35 63.10 3.56
CA SER A 7 27.17 63.18 4.76
C SER A 7 27.39 61.81 5.38
N ASN A 8 28.38 61.65 6.26
CA ASN A 8 28.64 60.31 6.87
C ASN A 8 27.47 59.81 7.67
N GLU A 9 26.76 60.69 8.37
CA GLU A 9 25.57 60.39 9.15
C GLU A 9 24.41 59.92 8.24
N GLN A 10 24.17 60.57 7.12
CA GLN A 10 23.17 60.16 6.13
C GLN A 10 23.53 58.84 5.46
N LYS A 11 24.81 58.49 5.31
CA LYS A 11 25.26 57.21 4.77
C LYS A 11 24.97 56.06 5.73
N GLU A 12 25.18 56.30 7.05
CA GLU A 12 24.87 55.29 8.07
C GLU A 12 23.36 55.02 8.17
N ASP A 13 22.53 56.05 8.23
CA ASP A 13 21.07 55.90 8.24
C ASP A 13 20.53 55.22 7.00
N TYR A 14 21.08 55.52 5.83
CA TYR A 14 20.71 54.87 4.58
C TYR A 14 21.11 53.39 4.57
N LEU A 15 22.26 53.04 5.13
CA LEU A 15 22.76 51.66 5.19
C LEU A 15 21.94 50.83 6.17
N VAL A 16 21.63 51.36 7.33
CA VAL A 16 20.78 50.73 8.35
C VAL A 16 19.37 50.53 7.82
N SER A 17 18.78 51.52 7.17
CA SER A 17 17.44 51.41 6.56
C SER A 17 17.40 50.31 5.47
N ASN A 18 18.40 50.24 4.61
CA ASN A 18 18.44 49.18 3.55
C ASN A 18 18.63 47.76 4.12
N VAL A 19 19.44 47.61 5.18
CA VAL A 19 19.64 46.33 5.83
C VAL A 19 18.36 45.84 6.49
N LEU A 20 17.64 46.73 7.17
CA LEU A 20 16.34 46.42 7.77
C LEU A 20 15.29 46.03 6.73
N VAL A 21 15.16 46.80 5.65
CA VAL A 21 14.22 46.53 4.58
C VAL A 21 14.53 45.19 3.89
N SER A 22 15.81 44.95 3.57
CA SER A 22 16.21 43.67 2.96
C SER A 22 15.99 42.50 3.93
N GLY A 23 16.24 42.64 5.23
CA GLY A 23 15.96 41.64 6.25
C GLY A 23 14.48 41.28 6.33
N ILE A 24 13.60 42.29 6.34
CA ILE A 24 12.15 42.11 6.35
C ILE A 24 11.69 41.38 5.07
N LEU A 25 12.20 41.75 3.89
CA LEU A 25 11.86 41.12 2.63
C LEU A 25 12.28 39.63 2.62
N VAL A 26 13.51 39.35 3.05
CA VAL A 26 14.00 38.00 3.14
C VAL A 26 13.16 37.16 4.13
N ALA A 27 12.91 37.70 5.33
CA ALA A 27 12.08 37.01 6.34
C ALA A 27 10.66 36.75 5.84
N SER A 28 10.03 37.70 5.15
CA SER A 28 8.69 37.55 4.59
C SER A 28 8.62 36.51 3.46
N THR A 29 9.66 36.46 2.61
CA THR A 29 9.72 35.46 1.55
C THR A 29 9.91 34.05 2.11
N PHE A 30 10.79 33.85 3.08
CA PHE A 30 10.93 32.56 3.76
C PHE A 30 9.66 32.16 4.52
N GLY A 31 9.03 33.11 5.23
CA GLY A 31 7.77 32.88 5.92
C GLY A 31 6.64 32.46 4.98
N SER A 32 6.51 33.12 3.83
CA SER A 32 5.49 32.76 2.84
C SER A 32 5.75 31.40 2.18
N LEU A 33 7.02 31.04 1.91
CA LEU A 33 7.38 29.72 1.39
C LEU A 33 7.08 28.61 2.39
N LEU A 34 7.42 28.80 3.67
CA LEU A 34 7.08 27.84 4.73
C LEU A 34 5.56 27.66 4.86
N PHE A 35 4.82 28.75 4.86
CA PHE A 35 3.36 28.72 4.93
C PHE A 35 2.76 27.99 3.75
N ALA A 36 3.20 28.28 2.52
CA ALA A 36 2.77 27.57 1.32
C ALA A 36 3.11 26.09 1.39
N GLY A 37 4.30 25.71 1.87
CA GLY A 37 4.71 24.33 2.07
C GLY A 37 3.79 23.57 3.05
N VAL A 38 3.41 24.20 4.14
CA VAL A 38 2.46 23.62 5.13
C VAL A 38 1.09 23.40 4.49
N LEU A 39 0.57 24.38 3.73
CA LEU A 39 -0.72 24.23 3.05
C LEU A 39 -0.71 23.08 2.04
N VAL A 40 0.35 22.94 1.25
CA VAL A 40 0.51 21.83 0.31
C VAL A 40 0.55 20.49 1.05
N ALA A 41 1.31 20.41 2.14
CA ALA A 41 1.37 19.18 2.94
C ALA A 41 -0.01 18.77 3.50
N ILE A 42 -0.77 19.73 4.03
CA ILE A 42 -2.14 19.50 4.50
C ILE A 42 -3.03 19.01 3.36
N GLN A 43 -2.97 19.63 2.19
CA GLN A 43 -3.77 19.25 1.03
C GLN A 43 -3.44 17.81 0.59
N VAL A 44 -2.15 17.46 0.52
CA VAL A 44 -1.72 16.09 0.16
C VAL A 44 -2.27 15.07 1.17
N ILE A 45 -2.21 15.36 2.47
CA ILE A 45 -2.74 14.47 3.51
C ILE A 45 -4.26 14.27 3.34
N ILE A 46 -4.99 15.34 3.07
CA ILE A 46 -6.45 15.28 2.82
C ILE A 46 -6.73 14.42 1.59
N ASP A 47 -6.05 14.68 0.47
CA ASP A 47 -6.24 13.94 -0.79
C ASP A 47 -5.94 12.44 -0.64
N VAL A 48 -4.86 12.08 0.08
CA VAL A 48 -4.52 10.69 0.34
C VAL A 48 -5.62 10.00 1.17
N LYS A 49 -6.14 10.66 2.21
CA LYS A 49 -7.23 10.13 3.03
C LYS A 49 -8.54 9.96 2.24
N GLU A 50 -8.89 10.92 1.40
CA GLU A 50 -10.09 10.83 0.55
C GLU A 50 -9.98 9.71 -0.48
N ARG A 51 -8.83 9.59 -1.15
CA ARG A 51 -8.57 8.48 -2.11
C ARG A 51 -8.60 7.12 -1.41
N ALA A 52 -8.10 7.01 -0.20
CA ALA A 52 -8.17 5.78 0.59
C ALA A 52 -9.63 5.39 0.91
N LYS A 53 -10.51 6.35 1.23
CA LYS A 53 -11.94 6.10 1.43
C LYS A 53 -12.64 5.60 0.17
N LEU A 54 -12.30 6.15 -1.01
CA LEU A 54 -12.89 5.76 -2.29
C LEU A 54 -12.56 4.32 -2.72
N ARG A 55 -11.46 3.75 -2.21
CA ARG A 55 -11.05 2.37 -2.52
C ARG A 55 -11.73 1.32 -1.66
N ARG A 56 -12.34 1.71 -0.55
CA ARG A 56 -13.01 0.77 0.37
C ARG A 56 -14.31 0.26 -0.23
N LEU A 57 -14.58 -1.02 -0.02
CA LEU A 57 -15.83 -1.64 -0.45
C LEU A 57 -17.00 -1.21 0.43
N LYS A 58 -18.15 -1.01 -0.23
CA LYS A 58 -19.42 -0.75 0.42
C LYS A 58 -20.48 -1.70 -0.12
N PHE A 59 -21.44 -2.05 0.72
CA PHE A 59 -22.61 -2.76 0.28
C PHE A 59 -23.47 -1.87 -0.62
N VAL A 60 -23.90 -2.41 -1.75
CA VAL A 60 -24.77 -1.68 -2.69
C VAL A 60 -26.15 -1.42 -2.07
N SER A 61 -26.62 -2.31 -1.21
CA SER A 61 -27.96 -2.27 -0.63
C SER A 61 -28.18 -1.11 0.37
N ASN A 62 -27.19 -0.85 1.22
CA ASN A 62 -27.32 0.10 2.35
C ASN A 62 -26.18 1.13 2.42
N ASN A 63 -25.24 1.10 1.47
CA ASN A 63 -24.06 1.97 1.44
C ASN A 63 -23.14 1.90 2.67
N GLU A 64 -23.27 0.85 3.50
CA GLU A 64 -22.41 0.60 4.64
C GLU A 64 -21.06 0.03 4.20
N TRP A 65 -20.02 0.25 5.02
CA TRP A 65 -18.70 -0.31 4.75
C TRP A 65 -18.70 -1.83 4.92
N VAL A 66 -18.14 -2.54 3.96
CA VAL A 66 -17.87 -3.97 4.12
C VAL A 66 -16.75 -4.14 5.14
N THR A 67 -17.01 -4.94 6.16
CA THR A 67 -16.03 -5.30 7.19
C THR A 67 -15.89 -6.82 7.23
N CYS A 68 -14.66 -7.28 7.44
CA CYS A 68 -14.42 -8.70 7.65
C CYS A 68 -14.92 -9.14 9.03
N MET A 69 -15.32 -10.39 9.14
CA MET A 69 -15.71 -11.02 10.40
C MET A 69 -14.57 -10.94 11.43
N GLN A 70 -14.90 -10.76 12.68
CA GLN A 70 -13.90 -10.76 13.74
C GLN A 70 -13.34 -12.17 13.95
N LEU A 71 -12.02 -12.30 13.92
CA LEU A 71 -11.34 -13.58 14.16
C LEU A 71 -11.16 -13.81 15.66
N ASN A 72 -11.45 -15.01 16.11
CA ASN A 72 -11.33 -15.40 17.53
C ASN A 72 -9.87 -15.47 17.99
N ASP A 73 -8.94 -15.91 17.10
CA ASP A 73 -7.51 -15.90 17.39
C ASP A 73 -6.83 -14.64 16.80
N PRO A 74 -6.15 -13.83 17.64
CA PRO A 74 -5.41 -12.66 17.16
C PRO A 74 -4.29 -13.01 16.18
N ARG A 75 -3.86 -14.27 16.07
CA ARG A 75 -2.86 -14.76 15.13
C ARG A 75 -3.45 -15.39 13.87
N ALA A 76 -4.78 -15.53 13.78
CA ALA A 76 -5.45 -16.05 12.59
C ALA A 76 -5.53 -15.02 11.46
N PHE A 77 -5.74 -15.51 10.25
CA PHE A 77 -5.90 -14.70 9.03
C PHE A 77 -7.28 -14.95 8.41
N HIS A 78 -7.82 -13.95 7.75
CA HIS A 78 -9.03 -14.11 6.96
C HIS A 78 -8.74 -14.82 5.64
N LEU A 79 -7.57 -14.54 5.05
CA LEU A 79 -7.19 -15.03 3.75
C LEU A 79 -5.71 -15.40 3.72
N PHE A 80 -5.41 -16.58 3.20
CA PHE A 80 -4.07 -17.04 2.84
C PHE A 80 -3.89 -16.97 1.33
N LEU A 81 -2.83 -16.32 0.85
CA LEU A 81 -2.50 -16.23 -0.56
C LEU A 81 -1.45 -17.28 -0.92
N SER A 82 -1.89 -18.38 -1.56
CA SER A 82 -1.03 -19.44 -2.03
C SER A 82 -0.64 -19.25 -3.49
N HIS A 83 0.65 -19.31 -3.80
CA HIS A 83 1.17 -19.08 -5.15
C HIS A 83 2.46 -19.86 -5.41
N ALA A 84 2.84 -20.00 -6.69
CA ALA A 84 4.12 -20.56 -7.07
C ALA A 84 5.24 -19.52 -7.00
N TRP A 85 6.26 -19.79 -6.23
CA TRP A 85 7.46 -18.98 -6.10
C TRP A 85 8.47 -19.25 -7.24
N PRO A 86 9.20 -18.25 -7.76
CA PRO A 86 9.13 -16.78 -7.51
C PRO A 86 8.14 -16.04 -8.42
N MET A 87 7.54 -16.69 -9.40
CA MET A 87 6.87 -16.10 -10.56
C MET A 87 5.64 -15.23 -10.23
N ALA A 88 4.85 -15.64 -9.26
CA ALA A 88 3.60 -14.94 -8.92
C ALA A 88 3.71 -13.97 -7.75
N GLN A 89 4.90 -13.82 -7.17
CA GLN A 89 5.11 -13.07 -5.93
C GLN A 89 4.66 -11.61 -6.00
N ASP A 90 5.06 -10.89 -7.04
CA ASP A 90 4.75 -9.46 -7.17
C ASP A 90 3.25 -9.23 -7.37
N ARG A 91 2.58 -10.12 -8.10
CA ARG A 91 1.13 -10.08 -8.28
C ARG A 91 0.38 -10.32 -6.97
N MET A 92 0.87 -11.24 -6.16
CA MET A 92 0.29 -11.53 -4.85
C MET A 92 0.51 -10.37 -3.86
N ARG A 93 1.63 -9.66 -3.92
CA ARG A 93 1.84 -8.41 -3.17
C ARG A 93 0.82 -7.35 -3.56
N VAL A 94 0.68 -7.09 -4.86
CA VAL A 94 -0.31 -6.13 -5.36
C VAL A 94 -1.72 -6.54 -4.93
N LEU A 95 -2.06 -7.83 -4.99
CA LEU A 95 -3.35 -8.33 -4.55
C LEU A 95 -3.57 -8.10 -3.05
N LYS A 96 -2.56 -8.38 -2.21
CA LYS A 96 -2.59 -8.12 -0.78
C LYS A 96 -2.82 -6.64 -0.47
N GLU A 97 -2.11 -5.74 -1.16
CA GLU A 97 -2.30 -4.30 -1.04
C GLU A 97 -3.73 -3.87 -1.42
N ARG A 98 -4.26 -4.43 -2.52
CA ARG A 98 -5.64 -4.16 -2.95
C ARG A 98 -6.68 -4.64 -1.94
N PHE A 99 -6.47 -5.80 -1.32
CA PHE A 99 -7.31 -6.24 -0.20
C PHE A 99 -7.22 -5.30 0.99
N GLY A 100 -6.01 -4.82 1.35
CA GLY A 100 -5.82 -3.85 2.42
C GLY A 100 -6.52 -2.52 2.15
N ASP A 101 -6.50 -2.04 0.91
CA ASP A 101 -7.21 -0.82 0.49
C ASP A 101 -8.74 -1.00 0.53
N ALA A 102 -9.22 -2.14 0.01
CA ALA A 102 -10.65 -2.40 -0.16
C ALA A 102 -11.33 -2.85 1.15
N LEU A 103 -10.62 -3.63 1.96
CA LEU A 103 -11.08 -4.25 3.20
C LEU A 103 -10.02 -4.07 4.30
N PRO A 104 -9.88 -2.89 4.91
CA PRO A 104 -8.83 -2.60 5.90
C PRO A 104 -8.84 -3.51 7.14
N SER A 105 -9.99 -4.14 7.45
CA SER A 105 -10.13 -5.12 8.54
C SER A 105 -9.69 -6.54 8.14
N CYS A 106 -9.41 -6.79 6.86
CA CYS A 106 -9.02 -8.10 6.35
C CYS A 106 -7.53 -8.37 6.62
N ARG A 107 -7.24 -9.37 7.42
CA ARG A 107 -5.88 -9.84 7.66
C ARG A 107 -5.52 -10.87 6.59
N VAL A 108 -4.63 -10.49 5.69
CA VAL A 108 -4.18 -11.33 4.57
C VAL A 108 -2.77 -11.81 4.83
N PHE A 109 -2.56 -13.13 4.81
CA PHE A 109 -1.24 -13.74 4.88
C PHE A 109 -0.66 -13.91 3.47
N LEU A 110 0.63 -13.58 3.36
CA LEU A 110 1.45 -13.83 2.17
C LEU A 110 2.84 -14.27 2.64
N ASP A 111 3.30 -15.43 2.20
CA ASP A 111 4.54 -16.08 2.69
C ASP A 111 5.81 -15.25 2.51
N VAL A 112 5.82 -14.35 1.53
CA VAL A 112 6.96 -13.45 1.25
C VAL A 112 7.32 -12.52 2.41
N ASP A 113 6.34 -12.13 3.21
CA ASP A 113 6.54 -11.18 4.31
C ASP A 113 7.13 -11.84 5.56
N ASN A 114 7.11 -13.18 5.63
CA ASN A 114 7.58 -13.97 6.75
C ASN A 114 8.68 -14.95 6.31
N LEU A 115 9.92 -14.50 6.25
CA LEU A 115 11.13 -15.21 5.82
C LEU A 115 11.47 -16.51 6.60
N LYS A 116 10.57 -17.10 7.34
CA LYS A 116 10.76 -18.40 7.99
C LYS A 116 10.38 -19.51 7.02
N GLN A 117 11.38 -20.07 6.33
CA GLN A 117 11.21 -21.26 5.50
C GLN A 117 10.44 -22.36 6.26
N GLY A 118 9.31 -22.79 5.70
CA GLY A 118 8.60 -23.99 6.15
C GLY A 118 7.31 -23.77 6.96
N SER A 119 6.88 -22.52 7.21
CA SER A 119 5.68 -22.24 8.01
C SER A 119 4.34 -22.24 7.23
N GLY A 120 4.37 -22.32 5.89
CA GLY A 120 3.17 -22.14 5.05
C GLY A 120 1.98 -23.01 5.46
N THR A 121 2.19 -24.28 5.81
CA THR A 121 1.09 -25.19 6.21
C THR A 121 0.46 -24.79 7.57
N THR A 122 1.24 -24.26 8.50
CA THR A 122 0.73 -23.79 9.79
C THR A 122 -0.16 -22.57 9.60
N GLU A 123 0.19 -21.67 8.69
CA GLU A 123 -0.58 -20.46 8.41
C GLU A 123 -1.85 -20.78 7.60
N VAL A 124 -1.85 -21.83 6.78
CA VAL A 124 -3.07 -22.39 6.17
C VAL A 124 -4.06 -22.81 7.27
N ASP A 125 -3.60 -23.50 8.31
CA ASP A 125 -4.46 -23.94 9.43
C ASP A 125 -5.09 -22.76 10.19
N ARG A 126 -4.40 -21.63 10.23
CA ARG A 126 -4.86 -20.40 10.90
C ARG A 126 -5.66 -19.48 10.01
N SER A 127 -5.90 -19.86 8.76
CA SER A 127 -6.62 -19.02 7.81
C SER A 127 -8.04 -19.53 7.61
N GLU A 128 -9.00 -18.60 7.52
CA GLU A 128 -10.40 -18.93 7.29
C GLU A 128 -10.68 -19.34 5.84
N CYS A 129 -9.93 -18.75 4.88
CA CYS A 129 -10.08 -18.99 3.46
C CYS A 129 -8.71 -19.01 2.79
N ILE A 130 -8.55 -19.80 1.74
CA ILE A 130 -7.33 -19.90 0.94
C ILE A 130 -7.61 -19.43 -0.48
N LEU A 131 -6.83 -18.45 -0.96
CA LEU A 131 -6.83 -18.08 -2.36
C LEU A 131 -5.61 -18.69 -3.04
N ILE A 132 -5.86 -19.55 -4.03
CA ILE A 132 -4.82 -20.14 -4.85
C ILE A 132 -4.68 -19.37 -6.17
N PHE A 133 -3.46 -18.95 -6.49
CA PHE A 133 -3.15 -18.36 -7.79
C PHE A 133 -2.71 -19.43 -8.75
N CYS A 134 -3.66 -19.88 -9.57
CA CYS A 134 -3.47 -21.00 -10.50
C CYS A 134 -2.66 -20.54 -11.71
N THR A 135 -1.41 -20.96 -11.75
CA THR A 135 -0.54 -20.97 -12.90
C THR A 135 -0.16 -22.42 -13.21
N ARG A 136 0.38 -22.68 -14.39
CA ARG A 136 0.91 -24.01 -14.72
C ARG A 136 1.95 -24.48 -13.71
N ALA A 137 2.84 -23.56 -13.29
CA ALA A 137 3.87 -23.82 -12.30
C ALA A 137 3.34 -24.07 -10.87
N TYR A 138 2.11 -23.65 -10.53
CA TYR A 138 1.54 -23.85 -9.21
C TYR A 138 1.44 -25.33 -8.84
N PHE A 139 0.97 -26.15 -9.76
CA PHE A 139 0.73 -27.58 -9.53
C PHE A 139 2.02 -28.40 -9.54
N ASP A 140 3.11 -27.85 -10.11
CA ASP A 140 4.44 -28.50 -10.12
C ASP A 140 5.25 -28.19 -8.85
N LYS A 141 4.82 -27.21 -8.06
CA LYS A 141 5.56 -26.80 -6.86
C LYS A 141 5.10 -27.57 -5.62
N LYS A 142 6.04 -28.30 -5.00
CA LYS A 142 5.78 -29.14 -3.83
C LYS A 142 5.18 -28.34 -2.64
N ASN A 143 5.62 -27.11 -2.42
CA ASN A 143 5.10 -26.31 -1.32
C ASN A 143 3.68 -25.83 -1.58
N SER A 144 3.39 -25.31 -2.77
CA SER A 144 2.03 -24.90 -3.16
C SER A 144 1.04 -26.07 -3.08
N MET A 145 1.46 -27.26 -3.53
CA MET A 145 0.64 -28.48 -3.43
C MET A 145 0.42 -28.94 -1.99
N LYS A 146 1.39 -28.76 -1.09
CA LYS A 146 1.21 -29.05 0.34
C LYS A 146 0.19 -28.09 0.98
N GLU A 147 0.24 -26.82 0.63
CA GLU A 147 -0.72 -25.79 1.10
C GLU A 147 -2.14 -26.12 0.62
N LEU A 148 -2.28 -26.40 -0.67
CA LEU A 148 -3.56 -26.83 -1.26
C LEU A 148 -4.10 -28.10 -0.58
N TYR A 149 -3.28 -29.15 -0.46
CA TYR A 149 -3.67 -30.38 0.20
C TYR A 149 -4.10 -30.13 1.65
N ARG A 150 -3.36 -29.30 2.40
CA ARG A 150 -3.70 -28.95 3.77
C ARG A 150 -5.04 -28.21 3.87
N ALA A 151 -5.31 -27.30 2.92
CA ALA A 151 -6.59 -26.61 2.83
C ALA A 151 -7.76 -27.58 2.60
N VAL A 152 -7.59 -28.55 1.69
CA VAL A 152 -8.60 -29.57 1.40
C VAL A 152 -8.86 -30.46 2.62
N VAL A 153 -7.80 -30.98 3.25
CA VAL A 153 -7.92 -31.84 4.43
C VAL A 153 -8.65 -31.12 5.59
N ASN A 154 -8.33 -29.85 5.79
CA ASN A 154 -8.95 -29.03 6.83
C ASN A 154 -10.30 -28.42 6.41
N ARG A 155 -10.81 -28.78 5.24
CA ARG A 155 -12.08 -28.28 4.70
C ARG A 155 -12.18 -26.76 4.69
N ARG A 156 -11.04 -26.08 4.43
CA ARG A 156 -11.02 -24.63 4.28
C ARG A 156 -11.63 -24.22 2.95
N PRO A 157 -12.44 -23.16 2.89
CA PRO A 157 -12.91 -22.60 1.61
C PRO A 157 -11.73 -22.24 0.71
N ILE A 158 -11.82 -22.61 -0.55
CA ILE A 158 -10.77 -22.37 -1.54
C ILE A 158 -11.33 -21.48 -2.65
N LEU A 159 -10.65 -20.37 -2.89
CA LEU A 159 -10.88 -19.47 -4.02
C LEU A 159 -9.78 -19.69 -5.04
N ALA A 160 -10.16 -19.98 -6.28
CA ALA A 160 -9.21 -20.13 -7.39
C ALA A 160 -9.18 -18.83 -8.22
N MET A 161 -8.01 -18.24 -8.37
CA MET A 161 -7.74 -17.14 -9.28
C MET A 161 -6.81 -17.62 -10.37
N LEU A 162 -7.23 -17.50 -11.63
CA LEU A 162 -6.50 -17.98 -12.78
C LEU A 162 -5.67 -16.85 -13.39
N GLU A 163 -4.44 -17.17 -13.83
CA GLU A 163 -3.68 -16.32 -14.72
C GLU A 163 -4.08 -16.61 -16.17
N PRO A 164 -4.81 -15.71 -16.83
CA PRO A 164 -5.30 -15.98 -18.19
C PRO A 164 -4.25 -15.75 -19.28
N ASP A 165 -3.17 -15.03 -18.97
CA ASP A 165 -2.14 -14.68 -19.94
C ASP A 165 -1.08 -15.77 -20.03
N GLU A 166 -1.14 -16.55 -21.09
CA GLU A 166 -0.19 -17.65 -21.34
C GLU A 166 1.25 -17.18 -21.57
N SER A 167 1.47 -15.93 -21.95
CA SER A 167 2.78 -15.32 -22.12
C SER A 167 3.47 -14.99 -20.78
N GLN A 168 2.68 -14.99 -19.69
CA GLN A 168 3.12 -14.66 -18.34
C GLN A 168 3.31 -15.93 -17.51
N ASP A 169 4.57 -16.36 -17.33
CA ASP A 169 4.99 -17.36 -16.33
C ASP A 169 4.10 -18.61 -16.21
N GLY A 170 3.62 -19.14 -17.35
CA GLY A 170 2.79 -20.33 -17.40
C GLY A 170 1.33 -20.10 -17.03
N GLY A 171 0.76 -18.98 -17.46
CA GLY A 171 -0.67 -18.74 -17.41
C GLY A 171 -1.47 -19.88 -18.02
N LEU A 172 -2.69 -20.09 -17.52
CA LEU A 172 -3.64 -21.08 -17.97
C LEU A 172 -4.64 -20.41 -18.90
N GLY A 173 -4.58 -20.69 -20.19
CA GLY A 173 -5.59 -20.23 -21.13
C GLY A 173 -6.96 -20.83 -20.81
N ARG A 174 -8.02 -20.11 -21.19
CA ARG A 174 -9.42 -20.58 -20.97
C ARG A 174 -9.74 -21.95 -21.57
N ALA A 175 -8.96 -22.39 -22.54
CA ALA A 175 -9.12 -23.70 -23.16
C ALA A 175 -8.51 -24.87 -22.35
N THR A 176 -7.79 -24.57 -21.27
CA THR A 176 -7.06 -25.57 -20.47
C THR A 176 -7.85 -25.96 -19.19
N ILE A 177 -9.00 -25.36 -18.98
CA ILE A 177 -9.95 -25.60 -17.89
C ILE A 177 -11.14 -26.36 -18.43
#